data_0ee954485fa7cafc310c82287aaefdab
#
_entry.id   0ee954485fa7cafc310c82287aaefdab
#
_cell.length_a   1.000
_cell.length_b   1.000
_cell.length_c   1.000
_cell.angle_alpha   90.00
_cell.angle_beta   90.00
_cell.angle_gamma   90.00
#
_symmetry.space_group_name_H-M   'P 1'
#
loop_
_entity.id
_entity.type
_entity.pdbx_description
1 polymer ?
#
loop_
_entity_poly.entity_id
_entity_poly.type
_entity_poly.pdbx_seq_one_letter_code
_entity_poly.pdbx_strand_id
1 'polypeptide(L)'
;MAIDPKLPIPVYFQLKTLLLEEILDGRHGPDGRLPTEHELCERHGISRTPVTRALSELAAEGVVIRHRRRGTFVNPHWLHGHRGGPELRVIVPEGPWEGLLRRAAPADTRFSVATVELHELHQALTHAVAEGLGPDLAVLDSVWVPEFCAAGFLAPLEELDEGWVTGEYEHDFLTPLMLTGRSQGRTFAVHSEADVAGMWYRRAALEALGLGPPATWAELRAAGRALAEAGGPDSHPVVLPGGSKAGEAATYVLLALLASNGAAVLENGAVVLDGPATIEALQLLRELVADGVVPVEAVAFGWDRPIRLLAHGSAAICFGGSSWP
;
A
#
# COMPACT_ATOMS: atom_id res chain seq x y z
N MET A 1 14.92 -23.37 -7.41
CA MET A 1 14.41 -22.60 -6.24
C MET A 1 13.51 -23.48 -5.39
N ALA A 2 13.55 -23.45 -4.07
CA ALA A 2 12.64 -24.21 -3.20
C ALA A 2 11.54 -23.26 -2.71
N ILE A 3 10.29 -23.77 -2.66
CA ILE A 3 9.18 -23.01 -2.10
C ILE A 3 9.28 -23.04 -0.59
N ASP A 4 9.31 -21.87 0.05
CA ASP A 4 9.29 -21.74 1.50
C ASP A 4 7.98 -21.10 1.97
N PRO A 5 7.10 -21.86 2.65
CA PRO A 5 5.85 -21.32 3.19
C PRO A 5 6.03 -20.29 4.31
N LYS A 6 7.23 -20.13 4.84
CA LYS A 6 7.54 -19.15 5.90
C LYS A 6 7.91 -17.79 5.34
N LEU A 7 8.21 -17.73 4.04
CA LEU A 7 8.44 -16.45 3.38
C LEU A 7 7.11 -15.68 3.30
N PRO A 8 7.12 -14.37 3.48
CA PRO A 8 5.92 -13.54 3.34
C PRO A 8 5.44 -13.42 1.89
N ILE A 9 6.19 -13.96 0.93
CA ILE A 9 5.74 -14.08 -0.46
C ILE A 9 4.68 -15.18 -0.53
N PRO A 10 3.48 -14.89 -1.04
CA PRO A 10 2.43 -15.88 -1.15
C PRO A 10 2.91 -17.16 -1.86
N VAL A 11 2.66 -18.32 -1.25
CA VAL A 11 3.12 -19.63 -1.75
C VAL A 11 2.71 -19.88 -3.22
N TYR A 12 1.51 -19.41 -3.61
CA TYR A 12 1.05 -19.52 -4.99
C TYR A 12 1.92 -18.73 -5.97
N PHE A 13 2.44 -17.58 -5.54
CA PHE A 13 3.28 -16.74 -6.38
C PHE A 13 4.68 -17.33 -6.52
N GLN A 14 5.27 -17.86 -5.45
CA GLN A 14 6.54 -18.58 -5.52
C GLN A 14 6.44 -19.76 -6.50
N LEU A 15 5.36 -20.53 -6.42
CA LEU A 15 5.12 -21.64 -7.35
C LEU A 15 4.91 -21.14 -8.79
N LYS A 16 4.14 -20.09 -8.99
CA LYS A 16 3.89 -19.48 -10.30
C LYS A 16 5.20 -19.06 -10.96
N THR A 17 6.07 -18.35 -10.23
CA THR A 17 7.39 -17.91 -10.71
C THR A 17 8.26 -19.10 -11.10
N LEU A 18 8.33 -20.11 -10.24
CA LEU A 18 9.11 -21.32 -10.49
C LEU A 18 8.64 -22.07 -11.74
N LEU A 19 7.31 -22.23 -11.91
CA LEU A 19 6.74 -22.87 -13.08
C LEU A 19 7.01 -22.07 -14.37
N LEU A 20 6.96 -20.74 -14.28
CA LEU A 20 7.25 -19.85 -15.40
C LEU A 20 8.72 -20.00 -15.85
N GLU A 21 9.67 -20.00 -14.89
CA GLU A 21 11.08 -20.26 -15.17
C GLU A 21 11.28 -21.65 -15.83
N GLU A 22 10.65 -22.69 -15.27
CA GLU A 22 10.70 -24.03 -15.86
C GLU A 22 10.16 -24.07 -17.29
N ILE A 23 9.10 -23.31 -17.60
CA ILE A 23 8.51 -23.18 -18.93
C ILE A 23 9.47 -22.49 -19.91
N LEU A 24 10.05 -21.37 -19.51
CA LEU A 24 10.99 -20.59 -20.32
C LEU A 24 12.28 -21.37 -20.60
N ASP A 25 12.78 -22.12 -19.61
CA ASP A 25 13.94 -22.98 -19.73
C ASP A 25 13.67 -24.27 -20.53
N GLY A 26 12.42 -24.53 -20.92
CA GLY A 26 12.04 -25.70 -21.67
C GLY A 26 12.17 -27.01 -20.90
N ARG A 27 12.09 -26.97 -19.56
CA ARG A 27 12.22 -28.17 -18.68
C ARG A 27 10.97 -29.05 -18.66
N HIS A 28 10.01 -28.78 -19.52
CA HIS A 28 8.82 -29.61 -19.71
C HIS A 28 9.04 -30.60 -20.86
N GLY A 29 8.42 -31.76 -20.74
CA GLY A 29 8.54 -32.79 -21.77
C GLY A 29 8.15 -32.31 -23.18
N PRO A 30 8.44 -33.08 -24.23
CA PRO A 30 8.22 -32.67 -25.62
C PRO A 30 6.76 -32.34 -25.94
N ASP A 31 5.82 -32.81 -25.12
CA ASP A 31 4.39 -32.55 -25.21
C ASP A 31 3.98 -31.25 -24.45
N GLY A 32 4.92 -30.55 -23.80
CA GLY A 32 4.69 -29.34 -23.03
C GLY A 32 3.81 -29.53 -21.79
N ARG A 33 3.64 -30.77 -21.31
CA ARG A 33 2.78 -31.07 -20.17
C ARG A 33 3.42 -30.65 -18.85
N LEU A 34 2.68 -29.88 -18.05
CA LEU A 34 3.05 -29.58 -16.68
C LEU A 34 2.67 -30.73 -15.74
N PRO A 35 3.36 -30.85 -14.59
CA PRO A 35 2.93 -31.71 -13.50
C PRO A 35 1.49 -31.42 -13.09
N THR A 36 0.79 -32.47 -12.67
CA THR A 36 -0.58 -32.33 -12.13
C THR A 36 -0.59 -31.55 -10.81
N GLU A 37 -1.75 -31.01 -10.43
CA GLU A 37 -1.92 -30.32 -9.12
C GLU A 37 -1.43 -31.22 -7.96
N HIS A 38 -1.68 -32.51 -8.03
CA HIS A 38 -1.24 -33.47 -7.01
C HIS A 38 0.28 -33.62 -6.96
N GLU A 39 0.90 -33.82 -8.11
CA GLU A 39 2.37 -33.92 -8.23
C GLU A 39 3.07 -32.63 -7.78
N LEU A 40 2.49 -31.46 -8.05
CA LEU A 40 3.02 -30.18 -7.56
C LEU A 40 2.89 -30.05 -6.04
N CYS A 41 1.76 -30.49 -5.47
CA CYS A 41 1.60 -30.53 -4.02
C CYS A 41 2.66 -31.43 -3.35
N GLU A 42 2.88 -32.62 -3.89
CA GLU A 42 3.86 -33.57 -3.36
C GLU A 42 5.30 -33.07 -3.52
N ARG A 43 5.65 -32.56 -4.72
CA ARG A 43 6.99 -32.06 -5.04
C ARG A 43 7.42 -30.91 -4.13
N HIS A 44 6.51 -30.01 -3.82
CA HIS A 44 6.81 -28.78 -3.09
C HIS A 44 6.34 -28.78 -1.63
N GLY A 45 5.65 -29.84 -1.17
CA GLY A 45 5.15 -29.93 0.20
C GLY A 45 4.08 -28.89 0.57
N ILE A 46 3.30 -28.45 -0.42
CA ILE A 46 2.30 -27.39 -0.27
C ILE A 46 0.87 -27.90 -0.45
N SER A 47 -0.11 -27.17 0.10
CA SER A 47 -1.52 -27.51 -0.04
C SER A 47 -2.03 -27.25 -1.47
N ARG A 48 -3.23 -27.76 -1.77
CA ARG A 48 -3.83 -27.66 -3.12
C ARG A 48 -4.23 -26.24 -3.50
N THR A 49 -4.67 -25.42 -2.55
CA THR A 49 -5.18 -24.07 -2.82
C THR A 49 -4.18 -23.18 -3.56
N PRO A 50 -2.94 -22.98 -3.06
CA PRO A 50 -1.93 -22.21 -3.78
C PRO A 50 -1.56 -22.81 -5.14
N VAL A 51 -1.55 -24.13 -5.29
CA VAL A 51 -1.29 -24.79 -6.58
C VAL A 51 -2.38 -24.46 -7.59
N THR A 52 -3.63 -24.61 -7.20
CA THR A 52 -4.78 -24.29 -8.06
C THR A 52 -4.77 -22.82 -8.47
N ARG A 53 -4.44 -21.91 -7.54
CA ARG A 53 -4.34 -20.48 -7.81
C ARG A 53 -3.23 -20.16 -8.80
N ALA A 54 -2.01 -20.68 -8.59
CA ALA A 54 -0.87 -20.48 -9.48
C ALA A 54 -1.18 -20.92 -10.91
N LEU A 55 -1.73 -22.14 -11.08
CA LEU A 55 -2.10 -22.66 -12.39
C LEU A 55 -3.26 -21.90 -13.03
N SER A 56 -4.18 -21.35 -12.24
CA SER A 56 -5.29 -20.55 -12.76
C SER A 56 -4.83 -19.19 -13.26
N GLU A 57 -3.90 -18.55 -12.56
CA GLU A 57 -3.28 -17.30 -13.01
C GLU A 57 -2.45 -17.51 -14.28
N LEU A 58 -1.60 -18.55 -14.33
CA LEU A 58 -0.86 -18.89 -15.55
C LEU A 58 -1.80 -19.16 -16.75
N ALA A 59 -2.96 -19.76 -16.50
CA ALA A 59 -3.96 -19.97 -17.55
C ALA A 59 -4.67 -18.68 -17.97
N ALA A 60 -4.97 -17.78 -17.03
CA ALA A 60 -5.58 -16.47 -17.31
C ALA A 60 -4.63 -15.58 -18.12
N GLU A 61 -3.31 -15.68 -17.88
CA GLU A 61 -2.25 -14.99 -18.62
C GLU A 61 -1.91 -15.67 -19.97
N GLY A 62 -2.59 -16.77 -20.28
CA GLY A 62 -2.38 -17.50 -21.53
C GLY A 62 -1.07 -18.30 -21.59
N VAL A 63 -0.30 -18.37 -20.51
CA VAL A 63 0.97 -19.12 -20.41
C VAL A 63 0.72 -20.62 -20.59
N VAL A 64 -0.34 -21.11 -19.97
CA VAL A 64 -0.73 -22.52 -20.03
C VAL A 64 -2.17 -22.68 -20.49
N ILE A 65 -2.47 -23.86 -21.06
CA ILE A 65 -3.83 -24.27 -21.46
C ILE A 65 -4.26 -25.41 -20.53
N ARG A 66 -5.38 -25.24 -19.85
CA ARG A 66 -5.95 -26.28 -18.97
C ARG A 66 -7.02 -27.06 -19.71
N HIS A 67 -6.76 -28.34 -19.91
CA HIS A 67 -7.72 -29.27 -20.51
C HIS A 67 -8.39 -30.13 -19.44
N ARG A 68 -9.72 -30.10 -19.38
CA ARG A 68 -10.48 -30.92 -18.44
C ARG A 68 -10.15 -32.41 -18.68
N ARG A 69 -9.71 -33.12 -17.64
CA ARG A 69 -9.29 -34.55 -17.64
C ARG A 69 -8.01 -34.88 -18.41
N ARG A 70 -7.36 -33.93 -19.09
CA ARG A 70 -6.12 -34.19 -19.84
C ARG A 70 -4.87 -33.58 -19.18
N GLY A 71 -5.05 -32.54 -18.36
CA GLY A 71 -3.97 -31.88 -17.66
C GLY A 71 -3.76 -30.42 -18.10
N THR A 72 -2.67 -29.86 -17.64
CA THR A 72 -2.22 -28.50 -17.96
C THR A 72 -1.02 -28.59 -18.90
N PHE A 73 -1.00 -27.79 -19.95
CA PHE A 73 0.03 -27.80 -20.98
C PHE A 73 0.54 -26.38 -21.23
N VAL A 74 1.81 -26.25 -21.55
CA VAL A 74 2.37 -24.96 -22.01
C VAL A 74 1.65 -24.53 -23.28
N ASN A 75 1.27 -23.28 -23.38
CA ASN A 75 0.69 -22.72 -24.59
C ASN A 75 1.80 -22.47 -25.65
N PRO A 76 1.84 -23.20 -26.76
CA PRO A 76 2.89 -23.03 -27.77
C PRO A 76 2.90 -21.61 -28.38
N HIS A 77 1.72 -21.00 -28.54
CA HIS A 77 1.61 -19.64 -29.10
C HIS A 77 2.19 -18.61 -28.14
N TRP A 78 1.93 -18.79 -26.84
CA TRP A 78 2.54 -17.95 -25.80
C TRP A 78 4.06 -18.09 -25.81
N LEU A 79 4.57 -19.33 -25.81
CA LEU A 79 6.01 -19.61 -25.78
C LEU A 79 6.75 -19.06 -27.02
N HIS A 80 6.15 -19.11 -28.21
CA HIS A 80 6.75 -18.54 -29.43
C HIS A 80 6.80 -17.00 -29.38
N GLY A 81 5.78 -16.34 -28.83
CA GLY A 81 5.74 -14.89 -28.67
C GLY A 81 6.64 -14.38 -27.53
N HIS A 82 7.07 -15.27 -26.64
CA HIS A 82 7.71 -14.88 -25.37
C HIS A 82 9.18 -15.33 -25.24
N ARG A 83 9.75 -15.89 -26.28
CA ARG A 83 11.20 -16.25 -26.32
C ARG A 83 12.14 -15.06 -26.47
N GLY A 84 11.73 -13.83 -26.20
CA GLY A 84 12.53 -12.69 -26.59
C GLY A 84 12.49 -11.42 -25.80
N GLY A 85 12.04 -11.37 -24.54
CA GLY A 85 12.14 -10.15 -23.76
C GLY A 85 11.97 -10.36 -22.23
N PRO A 86 12.60 -9.55 -21.40
CA PRO A 86 12.52 -9.69 -19.95
C PRO A 86 11.06 -9.51 -19.47
N GLU A 87 10.66 -10.34 -18.53
CA GLU A 87 9.42 -10.17 -17.80
C GLU A 87 9.73 -9.43 -16.49
N LEU A 88 9.07 -8.30 -16.26
CA LEU A 88 9.23 -7.54 -15.04
C LEU A 88 8.44 -8.19 -13.91
N ARG A 89 9.13 -8.55 -12.85
CA ARG A 89 8.53 -9.03 -11.61
C ARG A 89 8.14 -7.83 -10.76
N VAL A 90 6.86 -7.73 -10.44
CA VAL A 90 6.31 -6.59 -9.73
C VAL A 90 5.62 -7.04 -8.45
N ILE A 91 5.86 -6.34 -7.34
CA ILE A 91 5.08 -6.48 -6.11
C ILE A 91 4.25 -5.22 -5.90
N VAL A 92 2.97 -5.41 -5.61
CA VAL A 92 2.01 -4.33 -5.35
C VAL A 92 1.14 -4.66 -4.13
N PRO A 93 0.65 -3.65 -3.40
CA PRO A 93 -0.40 -3.87 -2.41
C PRO A 93 -1.73 -4.23 -3.10
N GLU A 94 -2.68 -4.75 -2.31
CA GLU A 94 -4.05 -4.90 -2.78
C GLU A 94 -4.61 -3.55 -3.25
N GLY A 95 -5.33 -3.56 -4.39
CA GLY A 95 -5.88 -2.35 -4.97
C GLY A 95 -5.85 -2.33 -6.50
N PRO A 96 -5.92 -1.14 -7.12
CA PRO A 96 -6.02 -1.01 -8.57
C PRO A 96 -4.67 -1.14 -9.31
N TRP A 97 -3.59 -1.36 -8.60
CA TRP A 97 -2.21 -1.24 -9.08
C TRP A 97 -1.88 -2.10 -10.30
N GLU A 98 -2.24 -3.39 -10.28
CA GLU A 98 -2.00 -4.26 -11.43
C GLU A 98 -2.70 -3.73 -12.70
N GLY A 99 -3.95 -3.30 -12.56
CA GLY A 99 -4.71 -2.72 -13.66
C GLY A 99 -4.13 -1.39 -14.15
N LEU A 100 -3.58 -0.56 -13.26
CA LEU A 100 -2.90 0.69 -13.61
C LEU A 100 -1.61 0.42 -14.36
N LEU A 101 -0.75 -0.46 -13.87
CA LEU A 101 0.50 -0.86 -14.50
C LEU A 101 0.27 -1.41 -15.91
N ARG A 102 -0.68 -2.33 -16.07
CA ARG A 102 -1.00 -2.92 -17.38
C ARG A 102 -1.54 -1.91 -18.39
N ARG A 103 -2.22 -0.85 -17.94
CA ARG A 103 -2.70 0.24 -18.81
C ARG A 103 -1.63 1.25 -19.18
N ALA A 104 -0.72 1.52 -18.24
CA ALA A 104 0.34 2.52 -18.45
C ALA A 104 1.54 1.99 -19.23
N ALA A 105 1.80 0.69 -19.14
CA ALA A 105 2.96 0.08 -19.78
C ALA A 105 2.83 -0.01 -21.31
N PRO A 106 3.95 0.04 -22.05
CA PRO A 106 3.99 -0.30 -23.46
C PRO A 106 3.37 -1.67 -23.73
N ALA A 107 2.72 -1.82 -24.89
CA ALA A 107 1.92 -3.01 -25.21
C ALA A 107 2.72 -4.35 -25.23
N ASP A 108 4.02 -4.26 -25.38
CA ASP A 108 4.96 -5.39 -25.41
C ASP A 108 5.59 -5.69 -24.02
N THR A 109 5.30 -4.88 -23.00
CA THR A 109 5.81 -5.09 -21.64
C THR A 109 5.07 -6.24 -20.96
N ARG A 110 5.83 -7.18 -20.42
CA ARG A 110 5.31 -8.31 -19.66
C ARG A 110 5.54 -8.12 -18.18
N PHE A 111 4.52 -8.44 -17.40
CA PHE A 111 4.57 -8.36 -15.95
C PHE A 111 4.16 -9.68 -15.30
N SER A 112 4.94 -10.10 -14.32
CA SER A 112 4.53 -11.05 -13.30
C SER A 112 4.24 -10.26 -12.02
N VAL A 113 2.97 -10.13 -11.64
CA VAL A 113 2.55 -9.28 -10.53
C VAL A 113 2.18 -10.12 -9.32
N ALA A 114 2.83 -9.86 -8.18
CA ALA A 114 2.44 -10.37 -6.87
C ALA A 114 1.64 -9.30 -6.13
N THR A 115 0.44 -9.66 -5.71
CA THR A 115 -0.38 -8.80 -4.84
C THR A 115 -0.27 -9.27 -3.40
N VAL A 116 0.05 -8.36 -2.49
CA VAL A 116 0.26 -8.61 -1.06
C VAL A 116 -0.61 -7.67 -0.24
N GLU A 117 -1.11 -8.12 0.91
CA GLU A 117 -1.82 -7.23 1.81
C GLU A 117 -0.92 -6.07 2.27
N LEU A 118 -1.46 -4.85 2.33
CA LEU A 118 -0.67 -3.64 2.59
C LEU A 118 0.19 -3.76 3.87
N HIS A 119 -0.36 -4.35 4.94
CA HIS A 119 0.35 -4.49 6.20
C HIS A 119 1.48 -5.55 6.19
N GLU A 120 1.49 -6.44 5.20
CA GLU A 120 2.54 -7.46 5.01
C GLU A 120 3.60 -7.02 3.98
N LEU A 121 3.33 -5.96 3.21
CA LEU A 121 4.14 -5.56 2.05
C LEU A 121 5.58 -5.24 2.42
N HIS A 122 5.81 -4.48 3.50
CA HIS A 122 7.16 -4.14 3.96
C HIS A 122 7.98 -5.40 4.27
N GLN A 123 7.40 -6.33 5.02
CA GLN A 123 8.05 -7.58 5.37
C GLN A 123 8.28 -8.48 4.14
N ALA A 124 7.30 -8.54 3.23
CA ALA A 124 7.41 -9.29 1.99
C ALA A 124 8.57 -8.80 1.11
N LEU A 125 8.70 -7.48 0.93
CA LEU A 125 9.80 -6.86 0.19
C LEU A 125 11.15 -7.13 0.84
N THR A 126 11.27 -6.90 2.15
CA THR A 126 12.51 -7.09 2.90
C THR A 126 13.02 -8.53 2.77
N HIS A 127 12.14 -9.52 2.95
CA HIS A 127 12.52 -10.92 2.83
C HIS A 127 12.82 -11.33 1.39
N ALA A 128 12.02 -10.86 0.42
CA ALA A 128 12.27 -11.18 -0.99
C ALA A 128 13.66 -10.73 -1.44
N VAL A 129 14.04 -9.51 -1.06
CA VAL A 129 15.38 -8.98 -1.42
C VAL A 129 16.49 -9.70 -0.67
N ALA A 130 16.31 -9.99 0.63
CA ALA A 130 17.31 -10.72 1.43
C ALA A 130 17.60 -12.13 0.89
N GLU A 131 16.61 -12.82 0.31
CA GLU A 131 16.76 -14.14 -0.31
C GLU A 131 17.19 -14.09 -1.79
N GLY A 132 17.49 -12.92 -2.32
CA GLY A 132 17.85 -12.74 -3.74
C GLY A 132 16.69 -12.93 -4.72
N LEU A 133 15.45 -12.85 -4.23
CA LEU A 133 14.21 -13.01 -4.98
C LEU A 133 13.47 -11.67 -5.15
N GLY A 134 14.16 -10.56 -4.92
CA GLY A 134 13.58 -9.23 -5.01
C GLY A 134 12.87 -8.99 -6.35
N PRO A 135 11.78 -8.21 -6.36
CA PRO A 135 11.10 -7.78 -7.58
C PRO A 135 11.99 -6.82 -8.38
N ASP A 136 11.66 -6.65 -9.66
CA ASP A 136 12.29 -5.63 -10.50
C ASP A 136 11.63 -4.26 -10.27
N LEU A 137 10.36 -4.25 -9.86
CA LEU A 137 9.58 -3.06 -9.51
C LEU A 137 8.68 -3.36 -8.31
N ALA A 138 8.55 -2.40 -7.41
CA ALA A 138 7.62 -2.47 -6.27
C ALA A 138 6.82 -1.19 -6.12
N VAL A 139 5.53 -1.31 -5.79
CA VAL A 139 4.76 -0.21 -5.20
C VAL A 139 4.97 -0.27 -3.70
N LEU A 140 5.50 0.79 -3.12
CA LEU A 140 5.85 0.84 -1.70
C LEU A 140 5.47 2.20 -1.09
N ASP A 141 5.38 2.25 0.23
CA ASP A 141 5.15 3.51 0.92
C ASP A 141 6.43 4.36 0.92
N SER A 142 6.29 5.65 0.69
CA SER A 142 7.41 6.60 0.61
C SER A 142 8.22 6.69 1.91
N VAL A 143 7.62 6.38 3.05
CA VAL A 143 8.30 6.38 4.36
C VAL A 143 9.36 5.27 4.47
N TRP A 144 9.30 4.23 3.65
CA TRP A 144 10.27 3.12 3.64
C TRP A 144 11.48 3.39 2.74
N VAL A 145 11.41 4.39 1.85
CA VAL A 145 12.49 4.71 0.91
C VAL A 145 13.84 4.92 1.60
N PRO A 146 13.97 5.71 2.69
CA PRO A 146 15.24 5.88 3.37
C PRO A 146 15.84 4.58 3.92
N GLU A 147 15.02 3.72 4.51
CA GLU A 147 15.42 2.41 5.03
C GLU A 147 15.92 1.50 3.91
N PHE A 148 15.15 1.38 2.85
CA PHE A 148 15.49 0.51 1.71
C PHE A 148 16.70 1.01 0.92
N CYS A 149 16.91 2.33 0.85
CA CYS A 149 18.14 2.90 0.31
C CYS A 149 19.35 2.55 1.19
N ALA A 150 19.23 2.70 2.52
CA ALA A 150 20.32 2.38 3.45
C ALA A 150 20.69 0.89 3.42
N ALA A 151 19.70 0.01 3.19
CA ALA A 151 19.89 -1.43 3.02
C ALA A 151 20.40 -1.83 1.62
N GLY A 152 20.46 -0.90 0.66
CA GLY A 152 20.86 -1.20 -0.73
C GLY A 152 19.82 -2.01 -1.52
N PHE A 153 18.56 -1.92 -1.15
CA PHE A 153 17.46 -2.65 -1.78
C PHE A 153 16.91 -1.94 -3.02
N LEU A 154 17.10 -0.62 -3.10
CA LEU A 154 16.63 0.19 -4.23
C LEU A 154 17.83 0.62 -5.11
N ALA A 155 17.64 0.56 -6.41
CA ALA A 155 18.58 1.11 -7.38
C ALA A 155 18.24 2.58 -7.66
N PRO A 156 19.24 3.46 -7.80
CA PRO A 156 19.01 4.85 -8.19
C PRO A 156 18.49 4.92 -9.64
N LEU A 157 17.46 5.72 -9.86
CA LEU A 157 16.84 5.85 -11.18
C LEU A 157 17.72 6.55 -12.20
N GLU A 158 18.67 7.38 -11.76
CA GLU A 158 19.68 7.99 -12.61
C GLU A 158 20.57 6.95 -13.30
N GLU A 159 20.74 5.75 -12.72
CA GLU A 159 21.48 4.65 -13.36
C GLU A 159 20.67 3.95 -14.47
N LEU A 160 19.36 4.12 -14.46
CA LEU A 160 18.47 3.61 -15.50
C LEU A 160 18.29 4.64 -16.63
N ASP A 161 17.98 5.89 -16.28
CA ASP A 161 17.80 6.98 -17.22
C ASP A 161 18.00 8.34 -16.51
N GLU A 162 19.24 8.86 -16.54
CA GLU A 162 19.59 10.16 -15.96
C GLU A 162 18.85 11.30 -16.68
N GLY A 163 18.70 11.20 -18.00
CA GLY A 163 18.05 12.24 -18.81
C GLY A 163 16.57 12.39 -18.45
N TRP A 164 15.87 11.30 -18.23
CA TRP A 164 14.48 11.32 -17.80
C TRP A 164 14.34 11.90 -16.38
N VAL A 165 15.19 11.48 -15.44
CA VAL A 165 15.13 11.97 -14.05
C VAL A 165 15.33 13.48 -13.98
N THR A 166 16.36 14.00 -14.63
CA THR A 166 16.71 15.43 -14.55
C THR A 166 15.90 16.30 -15.52
N GLY A 167 15.46 15.75 -16.64
CA GLY A 167 14.73 16.49 -17.69
C GLY A 167 13.22 16.49 -17.50
N GLU A 168 12.62 15.34 -17.27
CA GLU A 168 11.15 15.20 -17.23
C GLU A 168 10.62 15.10 -15.79
N TYR A 169 11.11 14.14 -15.00
CA TYR A 169 10.58 13.89 -13.65
C TYR A 169 10.71 15.11 -12.73
N GLU A 170 11.87 15.77 -12.71
CA GLU A 170 12.07 16.95 -11.85
C GLU A 170 11.21 18.16 -12.25
N HIS A 171 10.74 18.23 -13.50
CA HIS A 171 9.94 19.36 -14.00
C HIS A 171 8.42 19.07 -13.93
N ASP A 172 8.02 17.81 -13.99
CA ASP A 172 6.61 17.43 -14.07
C ASP A 172 5.99 17.11 -12.70
N PHE A 173 6.81 16.74 -11.71
CA PHE A 173 6.32 16.31 -10.40
C PHE A 173 6.45 17.39 -9.33
N LEU A 174 5.57 17.32 -8.32
CA LEU A 174 5.59 18.27 -7.20
C LEU A 174 6.84 18.06 -6.34
N THR A 175 7.66 19.10 -6.20
CA THR A 175 8.93 19.06 -5.46
C THR A 175 8.84 18.45 -4.06
N PRO A 176 7.84 18.78 -3.20
CA PRO A 176 7.73 18.18 -1.87
C PRO A 176 7.58 16.66 -1.90
N LEU A 177 6.89 16.11 -2.90
CA LEU A 177 6.73 14.67 -3.06
C LEU A 177 8.02 14.01 -3.55
N MET A 178 8.68 14.60 -4.55
CA MET A 178 9.96 14.09 -5.06
C MET A 178 11.01 13.94 -3.96
N LEU A 179 11.05 14.85 -2.99
CA LEU A 179 12.02 14.81 -1.89
C LEU A 179 11.90 13.53 -1.05
N THR A 180 10.70 12.96 -0.90
CA THR A 180 10.50 11.73 -0.12
C THR A 180 10.94 10.47 -0.88
N GLY A 181 11.05 10.54 -2.22
CA GLY A 181 11.63 9.50 -3.07
C GLY A 181 13.16 9.59 -3.22
N ARG A 182 13.81 10.55 -2.57
CA ARG A 182 15.25 10.83 -2.69
C ARG A 182 16.03 10.44 -1.45
N SER A 183 17.25 9.96 -1.66
CA SER A 183 18.23 9.71 -0.60
C SER A 183 19.61 10.10 -1.11
N GLN A 184 20.41 10.78 -0.28
CA GLN A 184 21.78 11.21 -0.59
C GLN A 184 21.92 11.95 -1.95
N GLY A 185 20.89 12.73 -2.31
CA GLY A 185 20.88 13.52 -3.55
C GLY A 185 20.50 12.74 -4.81
N ARG A 186 20.17 11.44 -4.70
CA ARG A 186 19.74 10.58 -5.81
C ARG A 186 18.27 10.18 -5.68
N THR A 187 17.63 9.89 -6.79
CA THR A 187 16.22 9.47 -6.87
C THR A 187 16.11 7.95 -6.89
N PHE A 188 15.31 7.38 -6.00
CA PHE A 188 15.12 5.94 -5.86
C PHE A 188 13.66 5.50 -6.05
N ALA A 189 12.73 6.44 -5.94
CA ALA A 189 11.31 6.17 -6.12
C ALA A 189 10.61 7.33 -6.82
N VAL A 190 9.57 6.97 -7.59
CA VAL A 190 8.67 7.91 -8.27
C VAL A 190 7.31 7.86 -7.58
N HIS A 191 6.74 9.01 -7.29
CA HIS A 191 5.42 9.10 -6.69
C HIS A 191 4.33 8.83 -7.71
N SER A 192 3.46 7.88 -7.41
CA SER A 192 2.29 7.53 -8.21
C SER A 192 1.01 8.23 -7.72
N GLU A 193 0.98 8.61 -6.45
CA GLU A 193 -0.13 9.33 -5.83
C GLU A 193 0.37 10.23 -4.69
N ALA A 194 -0.45 11.22 -4.36
CA ALA A 194 -0.24 12.11 -3.23
C ALA A 194 -1.43 12.04 -2.30
N ASP A 195 -1.18 11.83 -1.01
CA ASP A 195 -2.20 11.91 0.01
C ASP A 195 -2.00 13.14 0.88
N VAL A 196 -3.07 13.91 1.07
CA VAL A 196 -3.04 15.14 1.87
C VAL A 196 -3.87 14.90 3.14
N ALA A 197 -3.23 15.07 4.29
CA ALA A 197 -3.95 15.02 5.57
C ALA A 197 -4.99 16.12 5.64
N GLY A 198 -6.22 15.76 5.99
CA GLY A 198 -7.33 16.68 6.03
C GLY A 198 -8.43 16.28 7.01
N MET A 199 -9.45 17.09 7.00
CA MET A 199 -10.66 16.89 7.77
C MET A 199 -11.84 16.73 6.82
N TRP A 200 -12.44 15.55 6.82
CA TRP A 200 -13.68 15.27 6.12
C TRP A 200 -14.86 15.58 7.05
N TYR A 201 -15.91 16.20 6.54
CA TYR A 201 -17.09 16.50 7.34
C TYR A 201 -18.39 16.35 6.56
N ARG A 202 -19.44 16.01 7.27
CA ARG A 202 -20.80 15.98 6.72
C ARG A 202 -21.41 17.37 6.82
N ARG A 203 -21.48 18.05 5.69
CA ARG A 203 -22.02 19.42 5.61
C ARG A 203 -23.39 19.54 6.27
N ALA A 204 -24.33 18.65 5.92
CA ALA A 204 -25.69 18.67 6.48
C ALA A 204 -25.72 18.53 8.01
N ALA A 205 -24.77 17.79 8.62
CA ALA A 205 -24.73 17.64 10.07
C ALA A 205 -24.32 18.94 10.78
N LEU A 206 -23.38 19.70 10.19
CA LEU A 206 -22.98 20.99 10.73
C LEU A 206 -24.04 22.08 10.47
N GLU A 207 -24.57 22.14 9.26
CA GLU A 207 -25.64 23.12 8.89
C GLU A 207 -26.92 22.96 9.72
N ALA A 208 -27.29 21.73 10.09
CA ALA A 208 -28.42 21.47 10.99
C ALA A 208 -28.29 22.12 12.37
N LEU A 209 -27.05 22.41 12.79
CA LEU A 209 -26.73 23.11 14.04
C LEU A 209 -26.37 24.59 13.82
N GLY A 210 -26.49 25.09 12.59
CA GLY A 210 -26.09 26.44 12.23
C GLY A 210 -24.57 26.67 12.25
N LEU A 211 -23.78 25.59 12.10
CA LEU A 211 -22.33 25.61 12.15
C LEU A 211 -21.72 25.50 10.73
N GLY A 212 -20.58 26.17 10.55
CA GLY A 212 -19.70 25.94 9.40
C GLY A 212 -18.60 24.90 9.70
N PRO A 213 -17.77 24.57 8.69
CA PRO A 213 -16.61 23.72 8.91
C PRO A 213 -15.63 24.44 9.87
N PRO A 214 -15.16 23.75 10.94
CA PRO A 214 -14.24 24.36 11.88
C PRO A 214 -12.87 24.65 11.24
N ALA A 215 -12.39 25.86 11.37
CA ALA A 215 -11.10 26.33 10.87
C ALA A 215 -10.01 26.37 11.97
N THR A 216 -10.41 26.28 13.23
CA THR A 216 -9.52 26.29 14.38
C THR A 216 -9.82 25.14 15.35
N TRP A 217 -8.86 24.81 16.21
CA TRP A 217 -9.05 23.79 17.24
C TRP A 217 -10.17 24.14 18.23
N ALA A 218 -10.31 25.45 18.56
CA ALA A 218 -11.39 25.91 19.40
C ALA A 218 -12.77 25.70 18.76
N GLU A 219 -12.88 26.00 17.46
CA GLU A 219 -14.10 25.76 16.69
C GLU A 219 -14.38 24.26 16.52
N LEU A 220 -13.35 23.43 16.28
CA LEU A 220 -13.48 21.97 16.23
C LEU A 220 -14.05 21.42 17.54
N ARG A 221 -13.52 21.86 18.67
CA ARG A 221 -13.98 21.44 19.99
C ARG A 221 -15.42 21.89 20.26
N ALA A 222 -15.74 23.13 19.90
CA ALA A 222 -17.09 23.67 20.06
C ALA A 222 -18.10 22.92 19.17
N ALA A 223 -17.78 22.73 17.91
CA ALA A 223 -18.61 21.98 16.97
C ALA A 223 -18.77 20.52 17.42
N GLY A 224 -17.69 19.88 17.87
CA GLY A 224 -17.74 18.53 18.39
C GLY A 224 -18.65 18.36 19.59
N ARG A 225 -18.63 19.28 20.55
CA ARG A 225 -19.56 19.28 21.69
C ARG A 225 -21.02 19.47 21.27
N ALA A 226 -21.28 20.43 20.36
CA ALA A 226 -22.65 20.64 19.84
C ALA A 226 -23.17 19.41 19.09
N LEU A 227 -22.32 18.73 18.34
CA LEU A 227 -22.64 17.47 17.68
C LEU A 227 -22.89 16.33 18.68
N ALA A 228 -22.12 16.26 19.78
CA ALA A 228 -22.31 15.28 20.84
C ALA A 228 -23.66 15.49 21.55
N GLU A 229 -24.01 16.72 21.86
CA GLU A 229 -25.27 17.09 22.50
C GLU A 229 -26.51 16.80 21.61
N ALA A 230 -26.37 17.01 20.30
CA ALA A 230 -27.44 16.78 19.33
C ALA A 230 -27.54 15.32 18.85
N GLY A 231 -26.48 14.52 19.04
CA GLY A 231 -26.40 13.16 18.55
C GLY A 231 -27.11 12.13 19.45
N GLY A 232 -27.40 10.96 18.87
CA GLY A 232 -27.88 9.79 19.60
C GLY A 232 -26.74 8.92 20.14
N PRO A 233 -27.06 7.83 20.84
CA PRO A 233 -26.08 6.96 21.49
C PRO A 233 -25.07 6.32 20.53
N ASP A 234 -25.42 6.17 19.26
CA ASP A 234 -24.55 5.58 18.20
C ASP A 234 -23.88 6.65 17.33
N SER A 235 -23.97 7.93 17.75
CA SER A 235 -23.38 9.05 17.01
C SER A 235 -21.97 9.36 17.52
N HIS A 236 -21.05 9.54 16.59
CA HIS A 236 -19.68 9.95 16.87
C HIS A 236 -19.43 11.35 16.30
N PRO A 237 -19.28 12.39 17.13
CA PRO A 237 -19.06 13.75 16.65
C PRO A 237 -17.82 13.85 15.75
N VAL A 238 -16.68 13.35 16.24
CA VAL A 238 -15.39 13.34 15.56
C VAL A 238 -14.77 11.95 15.67
N VAL A 239 -14.28 11.44 14.56
CA VAL A 239 -13.59 10.15 14.51
C VAL A 239 -12.22 10.29 13.86
N LEU A 240 -11.29 9.45 14.31
CA LEU A 240 -9.94 9.36 13.77
C LEU A 240 -9.38 7.94 13.99
N PRO A 241 -8.40 7.50 13.21
CA PRO A 241 -7.66 6.28 13.47
C PRO A 241 -6.71 6.52 14.67
N GLY A 242 -6.91 5.83 15.78
CA GLY A 242 -6.22 6.18 17.03
C GLY A 242 -5.36 5.08 17.64
N GLY A 243 -5.32 3.89 17.08
CA GLY A 243 -4.64 2.77 17.73
C GLY A 243 -3.73 1.95 16.83
N SER A 244 -3.12 0.92 17.42
CA SER A 244 -2.18 0.03 16.72
C SER A 244 -2.79 -0.67 15.50
N LYS A 245 -4.11 -0.90 15.49
CA LYS A 245 -4.81 -1.49 14.34
C LYS A 245 -4.89 -0.54 13.13
N ALA A 246 -4.70 0.75 13.36
CA ALA A 246 -4.66 1.73 12.29
C ALA A 246 -3.29 1.80 11.59
N GLY A 247 -2.25 1.17 12.19
CA GLY A 247 -0.91 1.18 11.63
C GLY A 247 -0.40 2.62 11.43
N GLU A 248 0.13 2.87 10.25
CA GLU A 248 0.69 4.18 9.89
C GLU A 248 -0.36 5.29 9.82
N ALA A 249 -1.64 4.98 9.58
CA ALA A 249 -2.70 5.98 9.52
C ALA A 249 -2.88 6.74 10.85
N ALA A 250 -2.67 6.10 11.99
CA ALA A 250 -2.70 6.77 13.29
C ALA A 250 -1.54 7.77 13.42
N THR A 251 -0.34 7.38 13.00
CA THR A 251 0.85 8.25 12.99
C THR A 251 0.65 9.42 12.03
N TYR A 252 0.14 9.16 10.84
CA TYR A 252 -0.13 10.17 9.83
C TYR A 252 -1.09 11.26 10.33
N VAL A 253 -2.20 10.88 10.95
CA VAL A 253 -3.16 11.84 11.53
C VAL A 253 -2.55 12.58 12.72
N LEU A 254 -1.79 11.90 13.57
CA LEU A 254 -1.08 12.55 14.70
C LEU A 254 -0.09 13.59 14.18
N LEU A 255 0.74 13.26 13.21
CA LEU A 255 1.70 14.20 12.61
C LEU A 255 1.01 15.40 11.98
N ALA A 256 -0.14 15.21 11.32
CA ALA A 256 -0.93 16.30 10.77
C ALA A 256 -1.48 17.24 11.86
N LEU A 257 -1.94 16.69 12.98
CA LEU A 257 -2.37 17.49 14.13
C LEU A 257 -1.21 18.26 14.76
N LEU A 258 -0.06 17.63 14.94
CA LEU A 258 1.15 18.30 15.43
C LEU A 258 1.55 19.47 14.51
N ALA A 259 1.63 19.21 13.20
CA ALA A 259 1.99 20.21 12.20
C ALA A 259 0.99 21.37 12.15
N SER A 260 -0.32 21.11 12.34
CA SER A 260 -1.36 22.15 12.37
C SER A 260 -1.17 23.17 13.50
N ASN A 261 -0.41 22.82 14.54
CA ASN A 261 -0.03 23.70 15.65
C ASN A 261 1.42 24.22 15.56
N GLY A 262 2.09 23.97 14.43
CA GLY A 262 3.48 24.37 14.24
C GLY A 262 4.49 23.52 15.00
N ALA A 263 4.10 22.35 15.51
CA ALA A 263 5.03 21.40 16.12
C ALA A 263 5.83 20.67 15.04
N ALA A 264 7.09 20.43 15.31
CA ALA A 264 7.96 19.56 14.53
C ALA A 264 8.29 18.29 15.31
N VAL A 265 8.59 17.20 14.59
CA VAL A 265 9.07 15.95 15.19
C VAL A 265 10.60 15.92 15.20
N LEU A 266 11.20 16.44 14.12
CA LEU A 266 12.63 16.50 13.93
C LEU A 266 13.07 17.91 13.55
N GLU A 267 14.12 18.41 14.19
CA GLU A 267 14.81 19.63 13.79
C GLU A 267 16.32 19.35 13.76
N ASN A 268 16.95 19.63 12.63
CA ASN A 268 18.39 19.41 12.43
C ASN A 268 18.86 17.99 12.81
N GLY A 269 18.03 16.99 12.57
CA GLY A 269 18.31 15.57 12.88
C GLY A 269 18.09 15.17 14.34
N ALA A 270 17.64 16.10 15.21
CA ALA A 270 17.28 15.81 16.59
C ALA A 270 15.76 15.71 16.77
N VAL A 271 15.31 14.80 17.65
CA VAL A 271 13.90 14.68 18.02
C VAL A 271 13.51 15.85 18.95
N VAL A 272 12.41 16.56 18.62
CA VAL A 272 11.93 17.77 19.32
C VAL A 272 10.45 17.66 19.76
N LEU A 273 10.05 16.47 20.19
CA LEU A 273 8.65 16.18 20.59
C LEU A 273 8.23 16.72 21.96
N ASP A 274 9.11 17.34 22.71
CA ASP A 274 8.86 17.90 24.05
C ASP A 274 8.50 19.38 24.07
N GLY A 275 8.35 19.99 22.89
CA GLY A 275 8.00 21.39 22.73
C GLY A 275 6.57 21.74 23.14
N PRO A 276 6.30 23.01 23.48
CA PRO A 276 4.96 23.50 23.88
C PRO A 276 3.87 23.16 22.86
N ALA A 277 4.15 23.34 21.56
CA ALA A 277 3.20 23.07 20.49
C ALA A 277 2.79 21.58 20.40
N THR A 278 3.72 20.67 20.66
CA THR A 278 3.44 19.23 20.76
C THR A 278 2.55 18.92 21.97
N ILE A 279 2.88 19.51 23.13
CA ILE A 279 2.12 19.32 24.36
C ILE A 279 0.68 19.81 24.17
N GLU A 280 0.48 20.97 23.56
CA GLU A 280 -0.85 21.52 23.25
C GLU A 280 -1.65 20.61 22.33
N ALA A 281 -1.04 20.05 21.28
CA ALA A 281 -1.71 19.13 20.38
C ALA A 281 -2.17 17.84 21.09
N LEU A 282 -1.32 17.28 21.94
CA LEU A 282 -1.68 16.12 22.76
C LEU A 282 -2.74 16.44 23.81
N GLN A 283 -2.72 17.66 24.35
CA GLN A 283 -3.76 18.15 25.26
C GLN A 283 -5.11 18.26 24.54
N LEU A 284 -5.13 18.80 23.30
CA LEU A 284 -6.35 18.84 22.49
C LEU A 284 -6.95 17.45 22.32
N LEU A 285 -6.17 16.46 21.91
CA LEU A 285 -6.66 15.08 21.75
C LEU A 285 -7.26 14.54 23.06
N ARG A 286 -6.55 14.73 24.18
CA ARG A 286 -7.05 14.33 25.50
C ARG A 286 -8.37 15.01 25.84
N GLU A 287 -8.49 16.29 25.56
CA GLU A 287 -9.70 17.08 25.83
C GLU A 287 -10.86 16.66 24.94
N LEU A 288 -10.62 16.38 23.64
CA LEU A 288 -11.64 15.88 22.75
C LEU A 288 -12.21 14.52 23.21
N VAL A 289 -11.37 13.65 23.75
CA VAL A 289 -11.81 12.38 24.35
C VAL A 289 -12.57 12.63 25.67
N ALA A 290 -12.04 13.48 26.54
CA ALA A 290 -12.67 13.78 27.82
C ALA A 290 -14.05 14.44 27.68
N ASP A 291 -14.23 15.26 26.65
CA ASP A 291 -15.49 15.92 26.30
C ASP A 291 -16.48 14.98 25.57
N GLY A 292 -16.11 13.73 25.30
CA GLY A 292 -16.93 12.79 24.50
C GLY A 292 -17.05 13.16 23.03
N VAL A 293 -16.21 14.07 22.52
CA VAL A 293 -16.17 14.49 21.12
C VAL A 293 -15.52 13.42 20.26
N VAL A 294 -14.42 12.83 20.73
CA VAL A 294 -13.79 11.64 20.13
C VAL A 294 -14.11 10.43 21.00
N PRO A 295 -14.64 9.35 20.43
CA PRO A 295 -14.97 8.17 21.21
C PRO A 295 -13.71 7.46 21.75
N VAL A 296 -13.78 6.92 22.97
CA VAL A 296 -12.66 6.20 23.60
C VAL A 296 -12.25 5.00 22.77
N GLU A 297 -13.19 4.33 22.12
CA GLU A 297 -12.96 3.19 21.22
C GLU A 297 -12.18 3.52 19.96
N ALA A 298 -11.93 4.81 19.66
CA ALA A 298 -11.05 5.22 18.55
C ALA A 298 -9.66 4.56 18.63
N VAL A 299 -9.18 4.22 19.82
CA VAL A 299 -7.94 3.46 20.03
C VAL A 299 -7.97 2.05 19.43
N ALA A 300 -9.14 1.53 19.08
CA ALA A 300 -9.33 0.23 18.45
C ALA A 300 -9.72 0.33 16.96
N PHE A 301 -9.85 1.55 16.41
CA PHE A 301 -10.21 1.73 15.02
C PHE A 301 -9.03 1.39 14.11
N GLY A 302 -9.31 0.60 13.07
CA GLY A 302 -8.41 0.43 11.93
C GLY A 302 -8.43 1.68 11.04
N TRP A 303 -7.61 1.70 10.01
CA TRP A 303 -7.44 2.84 9.11
C TRP A 303 -8.74 3.24 8.38
N ASP A 304 -9.57 2.28 8.01
CA ASP A 304 -10.79 2.46 7.19
C ASP A 304 -12.06 2.74 8.02
N ARG A 305 -12.07 2.37 9.30
CA ARG A 305 -13.28 2.49 10.13
C ARG A 305 -13.77 3.93 10.30
N PRO A 306 -12.93 4.95 10.54
CA PRO A 306 -13.38 6.33 10.69
C PRO A 306 -14.12 6.85 9.45
N ILE A 307 -13.60 6.62 8.26
CA ILE A 307 -14.24 7.08 7.02
C ILE A 307 -15.54 6.32 6.74
N ARG A 308 -15.60 5.03 7.08
CA ARG A 308 -16.85 4.25 6.98
C ARG A 308 -17.94 4.80 7.92
N LEU A 309 -17.60 5.17 9.16
CA LEU A 309 -18.54 5.82 10.07
C LEU A 309 -19.06 7.16 9.51
N LEU A 310 -18.18 7.96 8.90
CA LEU A 310 -18.56 9.19 8.22
C LEU A 310 -19.51 8.90 7.05
N ALA A 311 -19.17 7.97 6.17
CA ALA A 311 -19.97 7.61 5.00
C ALA A 311 -21.36 7.08 5.35
N HIS A 312 -21.47 6.26 6.41
CA HIS A 312 -22.75 5.74 6.90
C HIS A 312 -23.56 6.76 7.71
N GLY A 313 -23.01 7.90 8.04
CA GLY A 313 -23.69 8.95 8.78
C GLY A 313 -23.61 8.80 10.30
N SER A 314 -22.88 7.84 10.81
CA SER A 314 -22.65 7.64 12.25
C SER A 314 -21.57 8.59 12.79
N ALA A 315 -20.75 9.20 11.93
CA ALA A 315 -19.81 10.25 12.30
C ALA A 315 -20.12 11.55 11.54
N ALA A 316 -19.80 12.70 12.15
CA ALA A 316 -20.00 14.00 11.54
C ALA A 316 -18.69 14.59 10.98
N ILE A 317 -17.56 14.35 11.63
CA ILE A 317 -16.22 14.79 11.24
C ILE A 317 -15.27 13.60 11.32
N CYS A 318 -14.35 13.50 10.35
CA CYS A 318 -13.33 12.46 10.29
C CYS A 318 -11.99 13.07 9.88
N PHE A 319 -10.92 12.75 10.62
CA PHE A 319 -9.55 13.06 10.20
C PHE A 319 -8.98 11.90 9.41
N GLY A 320 -8.35 12.21 8.28
CA GLY A 320 -7.76 11.20 7.40
C GLY A 320 -7.12 11.79 6.16
N GLY A 321 -6.72 10.93 5.25
CA GLY A 321 -6.10 11.30 3.99
C GLY A 321 -7.10 11.72 2.91
N SER A 322 -6.64 12.43 1.90
CA SER A 322 -7.45 12.86 0.76
C SER A 322 -7.80 11.72 -0.20
N SER A 323 -7.03 10.64 -0.19
CA SER A 323 -7.24 9.42 -0.98
C SER A 323 -8.27 8.45 -0.38
N TRP A 324 -8.73 8.73 0.85
CA TRP A 324 -9.70 7.88 1.53
C TRP A 324 -11.07 7.99 0.85
N PRO A 325 -11.74 6.84 0.58
CA PRO A 325 -12.98 6.77 -0.18
C PRO A 325 -14.20 7.41 0.49
#